data_3f05e937655dbf90a6f337545d85c3c2
#
_entry.id   3f05e937655dbf90a6f337545d85c3c2
#
_cell.length_a   1.000
_cell.length_b   1.000
_cell.length_c   1.000
_cell.angle_alpha   90.00
_cell.angle_beta   90.00
_cell.angle_gamma   90.00
#
_symmetry.space_group_name_H-M   'P 1'
#
loop_
_entity.id
_entity.type
_entity.pdbx_description
1 polymer ?
#
loop_
_entity_poly.entity_id
_entity_poly.type
_entity_poly.pdbx_seq_one_letter_code
_entity_poly.pdbx_strand_id
1 'polypeptide(L)'
;MAAYAAQFEVRAVATADLDLVHASKNGDVAAFEQLVNRYDRKLLRIAQSVTRNREDSQDAVQEAFLKAFRNLDQFREDSQFSTWLIRITVNQSLMKLRKQRTVRELSLDGFSGRWRHASNRGHRLGSES
;
A
#
# COMPACT_ATOMS: atom_id res chain seq x y z
N MET A 1 15.68 19.23 -24.34
CA MET A 1 14.52 18.71 -25.04
C MET A 1 13.91 17.49 -24.35
N ALA A 2 14.72 16.50 -24.05
CA ALA A 2 14.19 15.31 -23.39
C ALA A 2 13.59 15.64 -22.03
N ALA A 3 14.22 16.51 -21.26
CA ALA A 3 13.70 16.89 -19.95
C ALA A 3 12.36 17.63 -20.06
N TYR A 4 12.24 18.45 -21.10
CA TYR A 4 11.00 19.17 -21.32
C TYR A 4 9.86 18.22 -21.66
N ALA A 5 10.14 17.24 -22.52
CA ALA A 5 9.13 16.27 -22.92
C ALA A 5 8.68 15.44 -21.73
N ALA A 6 9.62 15.05 -20.86
CA ALA A 6 9.28 14.28 -19.68
C ALA A 6 8.38 15.07 -18.74
N GLN A 7 8.65 16.36 -18.56
CA GLN A 7 7.80 17.20 -17.72
C GLN A 7 6.41 17.35 -18.30
N PHE A 8 6.33 17.47 -19.61
CA PHE A 8 5.04 17.58 -20.27
C PHE A 8 4.22 16.31 -20.07
N GLU A 9 4.85 15.15 -20.20
CA GLU A 9 4.16 13.89 -19.98
C GLU A 9 3.67 13.73 -18.55
N VAL A 10 4.49 14.13 -17.57
CA VAL A 10 4.10 14.06 -16.18
C VAL A 10 2.88 14.93 -15.92
N ARG A 11 2.86 16.14 -16.47
CA ARG A 11 1.71 17.02 -16.33
C ARG A 11 0.46 16.43 -16.96
N ALA A 12 0.59 15.86 -18.14
CA ALA A 12 -0.54 15.27 -18.83
C ALA A 12 -1.12 14.11 -18.03
N VAL A 13 -0.28 13.26 -17.47
CA VAL A 13 -0.73 12.14 -16.65
C VAL A 13 -1.42 12.65 -15.40
N ALA A 14 -0.83 13.65 -14.74
CA ALA A 14 -1.42 14.18 -13.51
C ALA A 14 -2.80 14.78 -13.78
N THR A 15 -2.97 15.49 -14.90
CA THR A 15 -4.26 16.07 -15.27
C THR A 15 -5.27 14.98 -15.54
N ALA A 16 -4.86 13.95 -16.28
CA ALA A 16 -5.76 12.83 -16.58
C ALA A 16 -6.16 12.09 -15.32
N ASP A 17 -5.25 11.96 -14.38
CA ASP A 17 -5.56 11.34 -13.08
C ASP A 17 -6.61 12.14 -12.34
N LEU A 18 -6.48 13.47 -12.31
CA LEU A 18 -7.45 14.30 -11.59
C LEU A 18 -8.84 14.20 -12.21
N ASP A 19 -8.92 14.14 -13.54
CA ASP A 19 -10.21 13.97 -14.18
C ASP A 19 -10.86 12.67 -13.76
N LEU A 20 -10.08 11.58 -13.71
CA LEU A 20 -10.59 10.31 -13.27
C LEU A 20 -10.94 10.31 -11.77
N VAL A 21 -10.14 10.99 -10.97
CA VAL A 21 -10.42 11.13 -9.54
C VAL A 21 -11.74 11.87 -9.34
N HIS A 22 -11.94 12.98 -10.04
CA HIS A 22 -13.18 13.74 -9.89
C HIS A 22 -14.39 12.91 -10.32
N ALA A 23 -14.29 12.19 -11.41
CA ALA A 23 -15.36 11.30 -11.85
C ALA A 23 -15.63 10.22 -10.81
N SER A 24 -14.57 9.65 -10.24
CA SER A 24 -14.71 8.61 -9.22
C SER A 24 -15.38 9.15 -7.97
N LYS A 25 -15.04 10.36 -7.57
CA LYS A 25 -15.69 11.00 -6.40
C LYS A 25 -17.18 11.20 -6.63
N ASN A 26 -17.58 11.36 -7.88
CA ASN A 26 -18.98 11.53 -8.24
C ASN A 26 -19.68 10.20 -8.47
N GLY A 27 -19.03 9.10 -8.17
CA GLY A 27 -19.66 7.79 -8.24
C GLY A 27 -19.37 6.98 -9.48
N ASP A 28 -18.49 7.45 -10.34
CA ASP A 28 -18.14 6.71 -11.56
C ASP A 28 -17.10 5.65 -11.25
N VAL A 29 -17.58 4.42 -11.03
CA VAL A 29 -16.71 3.31 -10.71
C VAL A 29 -15.77 2.97 -11.86
N ALA A 30 -16.24 3.12 -13.09
CA ALA A 30 -15.41 2.83 -14.26
C ALA A 30 -14.20 3.76 -14.31
N ALA A 31 -14.36 5.00 -13.86
CA ALA A 31 -13.24 5.93 -13.79
C ALA A 31 -12.19 5.43 -12.80
N PHE A 32 -12.62 4.91 -11.66
CA PHE A 32 -11.70 4.38 -10.69
C PHE A 32 -10.99 3.13 -11.23
N GLU A 33 -11.70 2.30 -11.96
CA GLU A 33 -11.09 1.13 -12.59
C GLU A 33 -9.99 1.51 -13.55
N GLN A 34 -10.13 2.63 -14.24
CA GLN A 34 -9.06 3.12 -15.09
C GLN A 34 -7.83 3.50 -14.29
N LEU A 35 -8.03 4.10 -13.12
CA LEU A 35 -6.92 4.41 -12.22
C LEU A 35 -6.24 3.13 -11.74
N VAL A 36 -7.02 2.12 -11.39
CA VAL A 36 -6.47 0.83 -10.96
C VAL A 36 -5.61 0.26 -12.09
N ASN A 37 -6.12 0.21 -13.29
CA ASN A 37 -5.39 -0.36 -14.41
C ASN A 37 -4.10 0.41 -14.72
N ARG A 38 -4.12 1.72 -14.48
CA ARG A 38 -2.95 2.54 -14.73
C ARG A 38 -1.84 2.27 -13.74
N TYR A 39 -2.17 2.02 -12.48
CA TYR A 39 -1.18 1.94 -11.41
C TYR A 39 -0.91 0.55 -10.87
N ASP A 40 -1.68 -0.43 -11.28
CA ASP A 40 -1.60 -1.77 -10.70
C ASP A 40 -0.19 -2.33 -10.72
N ARG A 41 0.47 -2.30 -11.87
CA ARG A 41 1.82 -2.86 -12.00
C ARG A 41 2.84 -2.10 -11.17
N LYS A 42 2.73 -0.79 -11.18
CA LYS A 42 3.67 0.04 -10.43
C LYS A 42 3.55 -0.21 -8.94
N LEU A 43 2.32 -0.27 -8.45
CA LEU A 43 2.09 -0.53 -7.03
C LEU A 43 2.56 -1.92 -6.65
N LEU A 44 2.37 -2.89 -7.53
CA LEU A 44 2.82 -4.24 -7.24
C LEU A 44 4.34 -4.29 -7.08
N ARG A 45 5.07 -3.60 -7.96
CA ARG A 45 6.52 -3.54 -7.84
C ARG A 45 6.96 -2.92 -6.53
N ILE A 46 6.28 -1.84 -6.13
CA ILE A 46 6.59 -1.17 -4.87
C ILE A 46 6.31 -2.11 -3.70
N ALA A 47 5.16 -2.75 -3.70
CA ALA A 47 4.80 -3.66 -2.62
C ALA A 47 5.77 -4.84 -2.53
N GLN A 48 6.20 -5.38 -3.67
CA GLN A 48 7.15 -6.48 -3.68
C GLN A 48 8.51 -6.07 -3.14
N SER A 49 8.92 -4.84 -3.39
CA SER A 49 10.20 -4.37 -2.87
C SER A 49 10.19 -4.26 -1.35
N VAL A 50 9.01 -4.08 -0.76
CA VAL A 50 8.87 -3.98 0.70
C VAL A 50 8.63 -5.35 1.32
N THR A 51 7.66 -6.11 0.81
CA THR A 51 7.26 -7.37 1.43
C THR A 51 8.15 -8.55 1.03
N ARG A 52 8.72 -8.50 -0.16
CA ARG A 52 9.51 -9.60 -0.74
C ARG A 52 8.74 -10.91 -0.74
N ASN A 53 7.42 -10.80 -0.86
CA ASN A 53 6.54 -11.94 -0.88
C ASN A 53 5.42 -11.64 -1.87
N ARG A 54 5.24 -12.51 -2.85
CA ARG A 54 4.30 -12.24 -3.92
C ARG A 54 2.87 -12.16 -3.44
N GLU A 55 2.45 -13.09 -2.61
CA GLU A 55 1.09 -13.09 -2.08
C GLU A 55 0.81 -11.86 -1.25
N ASP A 56 1.72 -11.54 -0.35
CA ASP A 56 1.55 -10.38 0.51
C ASP A 56 1.55 -9.08 -0.28
N SER A 57 2.36 -9.01 -1.34
CA SER A 57 2.39 -7.82 -2.17
C SER A 57 1.08 -7.64 -2.92
N GLN A 58 0.51 -8.73 -3.44
CA GLN A 58 -0.77 -8.66 -4.11
C GLN A 58 -1.87 -8.23 -3.16
N ASP A 59 -1.86 -8.77 -1.96
CA ASP A 59 -2.82 -8.38 -0.93
C ASP A 59 -2.66 -6.91 -0.54
N ALA A 60 -1.43 -6.46 -0.41
CA ALA A 60 -1.17 -5.07 -0.05
C ALA A 60 -1.69 -4.11 -1.12
N VAL A 61 -1.49 -4.45 -2.40
CA VAL A 61 -1.98 -3.62 -3.49
C VAL A 61 -3.50 -3.58 -3.49
N GLN A 62 -4.13 -4.74 -3.32
CA GLN A 62 -5.58 -4.81 -3.29
C GLN A 62 -6.14 -3.98 -2.13
N GLU A 63 -5.55 -4.11 -0.95
CA GLU A 63 -5.96 -3.32 0.20
C GLU A 63 -5.73 -1.82 -0.03
N ALA A 64 -4.64 -1.48 -0.71
CA ALA A 64 -4.34 -0.08 -1.01
C ALA A 64 -5.42 0.53 -1.91
N PHE A 65 -5.83 -0.20 -2.95
CA PHE A 65 -6.87 0.31 -3.83
C PHE A 65 -8.21 0.43 -3.11
N LEU A 66 -8.55 -0.56 -2.29
CA LEU A 66 -9.79 -0.49 -1.51
C LEU A 66 -9.78 0.71 -0.57
N LYS A 67 -8.65 0.91 0.09
CA LYS A 67 -8.52 2.03 1.02
C LYS A 67 -8.58 3.36 0.28
N ALA A 68 -7.94 3.44 -0.88
CA ALA A 68 -7.97 4.64 -1.69
C ALA A 68 -9.41 4.94 -2.13
N PHE A 69 -10.14 3.93 -2.54
CA PHE A 69 -11.51 4.11 -2.98
C PHE A 69 -12.40 4.61 -1.85
N ARG A 70 -12.26 4.00 -0.67
CA ARG A 70 -13.07 4.38 0.50
C ARG A 70 -12.75 5.77 1.00
N ASN A 71 -11.50 6.20 0.83
CA ASN A 71 -11.05 7.48 1.36
C ASN A 71 -10.77 8.49 0.26
N LEU A 72 -11.39 8.31 -0.88
CA LEU A 72 -11.15 9.19 -2.02
C LEU A 72 -11.51 10.63 -1.71
N ASP A 73 -12.52 10.84 -0.88
CA ASP A 73 -12.93 12.17 -0.47
C ASP A 73 -11.86 12.88 0.36
N GLN A 74 -10.95 12.13 0.95
CA GLN A 74 -9.88 12.71 1.76
C GLN A 74 -8.66 13.10 0.94
N PHE A 75 -8.64 12.72 -0.33
CA PHE A 75 -7.56 13.17 -1.21
C PHE A 75 -7.77 14.64 -1.53
N ARG A 76 -6.84 15.48 -1.09
CA ARG A 76 -6.99 16.93 -1.14
C ARG A 76 -6.48 17.60 -2.40
N GLU A 77 -5.84 16.85 -3.27
CA GLU A 77 -5.30 17.39 -4.51
C GLU A 77 -4.16 18.39 -4.31
N ASP A 78 -3.62 18.44 -3.11
CA ASP A 78 -2.41 19.23 -2.84
C ASP A 78 -1.15 18.47 -3.19
N SER A 79 -1.30 17.22 -3.62
CA SER A 79 -0.23 16.41 -4.16
C SER A 79 -0.81 15.64 -5.34
N GLN A 80 0.06 14.96 -6.08
CA GLN A 80 -0.42 14.13 -7.17
C GLN A 80 -1.13 12.90 -6.61
N PHE A 81 -2.16 12.46 -7.33
CA PHE A 81 -2.88 11.26 -6.93
C PHE A 81 -1.95 10.07 -6.82
N SER A 82 -1.00 9.92 -7.74
CA SER A 82 -0.06 8.82 -7.69
C SER A 82 0.75 8.82 -6.40
N THR A 83 1.17 9.99 -5.94
CA THR A 83 1.92 10.11 -4.69
C THR A 83 1.09 9.66 -3.50
N TRP A 84 -0.15 10.08 -3.45
CA TRP A 84 -1.06 9.71 -2.39
C TRP A 84 -1.30 8.19 -2.39
N LEU A 85 -1.54 7.63 -3.57
CA LEU A 85 -1.79 6.21 -3.74
C LEU A 85 -0.56 5.37 -3.37
N ILE A 86 0.63 5.81 -3.78
CA ILE A 86 1.87 5.12 -3.44
C ILE A 86 2.08 5.11 -1.94
N ARG A 87 1.78 6.21 -1.26
CA ARG A 87 1.92 6.28 0.18
C ARG A 87 1.02 5.25 0.87
N ILE A 88 -0.21 5.13 0.40
CA ILE A 88 -1.13 4.12 0.93
C ILE A 88 -0.56 2.71 0.69
N THR A 89 -0.02 2.47 -0.50
CA THR A 89 0.54 1.18 -0.85
C THR A 89 1.72 0.82 0.03
N VAL A 90 2.62 1.77 0.26
CA VAL A 90 3.77 1.53 1.14
C VAL A 90 3.30 1.21 2.55
N ASN A 91 2.31 1.95 3.05
CA ASN A 91 1.79 1.70 4.39
C ASN A 91 1.19 0.29 4.49
N GLN A 92 0.42 -0.13 3.51
CA GLN A 92 -0.15 -1.47 3.50
C GLN A 92 0.93 -2.53 3.41
N SER A 93 1.95 -2.28 2.60
CA SER A 93 3.08 -3.21 2.45
C SER A 93 3.85 -3.35 3.76
N LEU A 94 4.07 -2.25 4.46
CA LEU A 94 4.75 -2.30 5.75
C LEU A 94 3.93 -3.05 6.79
N MET A 95 2.61 -2.92 6.74
CA MET A 95 1.75 -3.69 7.64
C MET A 95 1.86 -5.18 7.36
N LYS A 96 1.91 -5.57 6.10
CA LYS A 96 2.10 -6.97 5.75
C LYS A 96 3.46 -7.47 6.23
N LEU A 97 4.49 -6.66 6.07
CA LEU A 97 5.84 -7.03 6.48
C LEU A 97 5.90 -7.23 7.99
N ARG A 98 5.28 -6.36 8.77
CA ARG A 98 5.22 -6.53 10.22
C ARG A 98 4.49 -7.80 10.60
N LYS A 99 3.42 -8.11 9.90
CA LYS A 99 2.67 -9.32 10.15
C LYS A 99 3.50 -10.55 9.84
N GLN A 100 4.27 -10.52 8.75
CA GLN A 100 5.19 -11.61 8.43
C GLN A 100 6.18 -11.84 9.55
N ARG A 101 6.77 -10.77 10.06
CA ARG A 101 7.74 -10.87 11.15
C ARG A 101 7.11 -11.45 12.39
N THR A 102 5.92 -10.99 12.74
CA THR A 102 5.22 -11.49 13.91
C THR A 102 4.94 -12.97 13.79
N VAL A 103 4.44 -13.40 12.64
CA VAL A 103 4.16 -14.81 12.43
C VAL A 103 5.43 -15.64 12.52
N ARG A 104 6.52 -15.14 11.94
CA ARG A 104 7.80 -15.86 11.99
C ARG A 104 8.30 -15.96 13.42
N GLU A 105 8.21 -14.89 14.18
CA GLU A 105 8.65 -14.90 15.57
C GLU A 105 7.80 -15.83 16.41
N LEU A 106 6.51 -15.84 16.19
CA LEU A 106 5.62 -16.75 16.92
C LEU A 106 5.93 -18.20 16.58
N SER A 107 6.22 -18.49 15.32
CA SER A 107 6.60 -19.82 14.91
C SER A 107 7.87 -20.27 15.60
N LEU A 108 8.86 -19.39 15.65
CA LEU A 108 10.12 -19.71 16.31
C LEU A 108 9.92 -19.90 17.80
N ASP A 109 9.14 -19.02 18.42
CA ASP A 109 8.84 -19.14 19.84
C ASP A 109 8.05 -20.42 20.11
N GLY A 110 7.11 -20.76 19.27
CA GLY A 110 6.35 -21.98 19.43
C GLY A 110 7.21 -23.20 19.29
N PHE A 111 8.26 -23.12 18.49
CA PHE A 111 9.16 -24.23 18.29
C PHE A 111 10.12 -24.40 19.44
N SER A 112 10.79 -23.33 19.85
CA SER A 112 11.77 -23.40 20.92
C SER A 112 11.29 -22.76 22.18
N GLY A 113 10.12 -22.19 22.17
CA GLY A 113 9.65 -21.38 23.28
C GLY A 113 9.24 -22.13 24.50
N ARG A 114 9.08 -23.42 24.39
CA ARG A 114 8.67 -24.18 25.54
C ARG A 114 9.64 -24.08 26.67
N TRP A 115 10.86 -23.78 26.33
CA TRP A 115 11.88 -23.70 27.34
C TRP A 115 11.99 -22.35 28.00
N ARG A 116 11.71 -21.27 27.27
CA ARG A 116 11.85 -19.96 27.86
C ARG A 116 10.55 -19.20 27.88
N HIS A 117 9.50 -19.91 27.70
CA HIS A 117 8.20 -19.34 27.70
C HIS A 117 7.88 -18.61 28.98
N ALA A 118 8.20 -19.22 30.08
CA ALA A 118 7.87 -18.66 31.39
C ALA A 118 8.60 -17.37 31.68
N SER A 119 9.79 -17.20 31.15
CA SER A 119 10.58 -16.03 31.47
C SER A 119 10.20 -14.82 30.69
N ASN A 120 9.52 -14.99 29.58
CA ASN A 120 9.27 -13.84 28.70
C ASN A 120 7.85 -13.45 28.52
N ARG A 121 6.95 -14.22 29.02
CA ARG A 121 5.60 -14.06 28.63
C ARG A 121 4.98 -12.72 28.97
N GLY A 122 5.15 -12.28 30.14
CA GLY A 122 4.53 -11.04 30.55
C GLY A 122 5.10 -9.84 29.84
N HIS A 123 6.39 -9.87 29.70
CA HIS A 123 7.07 -8.79 29.02
C HIS A 123 6.58 -8.62 27.60
N ARG A 124 6.45 -9.71 26.91
CA ARG A 124 6.05 -9.63 25.56
C ARG A 124 4.65 -9.12 25.37
N LEU A 125 3.76 -9.57 26.20
CA LEU A 125 2.38 -9.12 26.09
C LEU A 125 2.25 -7.65 26.33
N GLY A 126 2.99 -7.13 27.25
CA GLY A 126 2.93 -5.71 27.53
C GLY A 126 3.37 -4.89 26.36
N SER A 127 4.37 -5.32 25.65
CA SER A 127 4.92 -4.51 24.61
C SER A 127 4.04 -4.45 23.39
N GLU A 128 3.15 -5.39 23.23
CA GLU A 128 2.34 -5.39 22.06
C GLU A 128 1.19 -4.49 22.09
N SER A 129 0.81 -4.06 23.21
CA SER A 129 -0.29 -3.13 23.25
C SER A 129 0.12 -1.77 22.90
#